data_933bc87ff5c7bab7148500b27d666ab3
#
_entry.id   933bc87ff5c7bab7148500b27d666ab3
#
_cell.length_a   1.000
_cell.length_b   1.000
_cell.length_c   1.000
_cell.angle_alpha   90.00
_cell.angle_beta   90.00
_cell.angle_gamma   90.00
#
_symmetry.space_group_name_H-M   'P 1'
#
loop_
_entity.id
_entity.type
_entity.pdbx_description
1 polymer ?
#
loop_
_entity_poly.entity_id
_entity_poly.type
_entity_poly.pdbx_seq_one_letter_code
_entity_poly.pdbx_strand_id
1 'polypeptide(L)'
;RDCLLSRGLGDVYKRQVKKFIAQQDLDAETRYIPKKVVPSLNGSFSEKVAIIGAGPAGLSCAFYLAEKGYSPVIFEKNEKPGGMLRYGIPSFKLEKDVIDAEIDIIKAMGVEIKCGIEVGKDVTLDELRAQGYKAFYIAIGCQDGRKAGIPGEDAEGVMTAVDFLRTVGADESYPVTGKAVVVGGGNVAIDVARTAQRCGAESVAMFCLEPRDKMPASEEEIAEALEEDVTIDCGWGPKEILAENGRVTGIVFKRCVSVWDKDGKFAPAYDENDTKTVPCDRVFLSIGQSILWGDLLKGSKVELGRGNGAVADLSLIHI
;
A
#
# COMPACT_ATOMS: atom_id res chain seq x y z
N ARG A 1 16.18 22.98 -23.96
CA ARG A 1 15.54 23.63 -22.79
C ARG A 1 14.02 23.50 -22.79
N ASP A 2 13.39 23.41 -23.95
CA ASP A 2 11.92 23.25 -24.08
C ASP A 2 11.41 21.85 -23.72
N CYS A 3 12.29 20.88 -23.60
CA CYS A 3 11.97 19.49 -23.30
C CYS A 3 11.50 19.24 -21.83
N LEU A 4 11.85 20.10 -20.88
CA LEU A 4 11.49 19.97 -19.47
C LEU A 4 10.07 20.47 -19.18
N LEU A 5 9.67 21.58 -19.81
CA LEU A 5 8.29 22.11 -19.74
C LEU A 5 7.29 21.19 -20.47
N SER A 6 7.73 20.61 -21.60
CA SER A 6 6.94 19.62 -22.36
C SER A 6 6.69 18.32 -21.58
N ARG A 7 7.59 17.90 -20.71
CA ARG A 7 7.42 16.68 -19.90
C ARG A 7 6.32 16.81 -18.86
N GLY A 8 6.21 17.94 -18.16
CA GLY A 8 5.17 18.16 -17.16
C GLY A 8 3.77 18.21 -17.77
N LEU A 9 3.57 19.04 -18.80
CA LEU A 9 2.29 19.09 -19.51
C LEU A 9 1.96 17.77 -20.23
N GLY A 10 2.96 17.10 -20.81
CA GLY A 10 2.76 15.80 -21.47
C GLY A 10 2.27 14.70 -20.53
N ASP A 11 2.71 14.67 -19.29
CA ASP A 11 2.27 13.68 -18.32
C ASP A 11 0.84 13.94 -17.81
N VAL A 12 0.46 15.18 -17.59
CA VAL A 12 -0.93 15.57 -17.26
C VAL A 12 -1.87 15.18 -18.40
N TYR A 13 -1.56 15.52 -19.64
CA TYR A 13 -2.37 15.13 -20.80
C TYR A 13 -2.46 13.61 -20.95
N LYS A 14 -1.37 12.88 -20.78
CA LYS A 14 -1.38 11.42 -20.85
C LYS A 14 -2.30 10.80 -19.78
N ARG A 15 -2.26 11.31 -18.55
CA ARG A 15 -3.15 10.84 -17.47
C ARG A 15 -4.61 11.12 -17.78
N GLN A 16 -4.93 12.34 -18.24
CA GLN A 16 -6.28 12.73 -18.63
C GLN A 16 -6.83 11.89 -19.78
N VAL A 17 -6.05 11.67 -20.84
CA VAL A 17 -6.45 10.82 -21.97
C VAL A 17 -6.66 9.38 -21.53
N LYS A 18 -5.77 8.81 -20.69
CA LYS A 18 -5.94 7.46 -20.16
C LYS A 18 -7.22 7.35 -19.31
N LYS A 19 -7.47 8.33 -18.42
CA LYS A 19 -8.69 8.36 -17.61
C LYS A 19 -9.94 8.44 -18.50
N PHE A 20 -9.93 9.30 -19.50
CA PHE A 20 -11.05 9.44 -20.44
C PHE A 20 -11.34 8.13 -21.17
N ILE A 21 -10.30 7.47 -21.73
CA ILE A 21 -10.46 6.18 -22.43
C ILE A 21 -10.97 5.10 -21.50
N ALA A 22 -10.40 5.01 -20.28
CA ALA A 22 -10.86 4.04 -19.29
C ALA A 22 -12.32 4.28 -18.90
N GLN A 23 -12.74 5.54 -18.76
CA GLN A 23 -14.13 5.89 -18.47
C GLN A 23 -15.07 5.48 -19.60
N GLN A 24 -14.66 5.68 -20.87
CA GLN A 24 -15.47 5.24 -22.00
C GLN A 24 -15.66 3.72 -22.03
N ASP A 25 -14.64 2.96 -21.63
CA ASP A 25 -14.75 1.49 -21.52
C ASP A 25 -15.65 1.09 -20.33
N LEU A 26 -15.53 1.78 -19.19
CA LEU A 26 -16.37 1.55 -18.01
C LEU A 26 -17.86 1.82 -18.30
N ASP A 27 -18.16 2.85 -19.07
CA ASP A 27 -19.53 3.28 -19.41
C ASP A 27 -20.12 2.50 -20.59
N ALA A 28 -19.34 1.63 -21.24
CA ALA A 28 -19.80 0.86 -22.39
C ALA A 28 -20.77 -0.24 -21.97
N GLU A 29 -21.84 -0.47 -22.75
CA GLU A 29 -22.78 -1.60 -22.54
C GLU A 29 -22.07 -2.95 -22.57
N THR A 30 -20.99 -3.07 -23.35
CA THR A 30 -20.14 -4.25 -23.43
C THR A 30 -18.69 -3.83 -23.36
N ARG A 31 -18.01 -4.22 -22.30
CA ARG A 31 -16.60 -3.92 -22.10
C ARG A 31 -15.72 -4.81 -22.97
N TYR A 32 -14.56 -4.25 -23.35
CA TYR A 32 -13.56 -5.00 -24.10
C TYR A 32 -12.88 -6.05 -23.21
N ILE A 33 -13.00 -7.33 -23.57
CA ILE A 33 -12.29 -8.42 -22.94
C ILE A 33 -11.14 -8.83 -23.85
N PRO A 34 -9.87 -8.74 -23.40
CA PRO A 34 -8.71 -9.17 -24.18
C PRO A 34 -8.80 -10.61 -24.65
N LYS A 35 -8.49 -10.86 -25.91
CA LYS A 35 -8.48 -12.22 -26.47
C LYS A 35 -7.19 -12.94 -26.08
N LYS A 36 -7.30 -14.23 -25.86
CA LYS A 36 -6.12 -15.10 -25.62
C LYS A 36 -5.21 -15.06 -26.85
N VAL A 37 -3.94 -14.73 -26.64
CA VAL A 37 -2.90 -14.83 -27.66
C VAL A 37 -2.23 -16.18 -27.45
N VAL A 38 -2.70 -17.19 -28.15
CA VAL A 38 -2.23 -18.57 -27.95
C VAL A 38 -1.19 -18.94 -28.99
N PRO A 39 0.06 -19.27 -28.59
CA PRO A 39 1.12 -19.65 -29.53
C PRO A 39 0.93 -21.05 -30.13
N SER A 40 0.05 -21.87 -29.56
CA SER A 40 -0.11 -23.27 -29.98
C SER A 40 -1.46 -23.52 -30.63
N LEU A 41 -1.48 -24.48 -31.58
CA LEU A 41 -2.69 -24.96 -32.24
C LEU A 41 -3.74 -25.57 -31.28
N ASN A 42 -3.36 -25.92 -30.06
CA ASN A 42 -4.22 -26.57 -29.06
C ASN A 42 -4.88 -25.57 -28.07
N GLY A 43 -4.66 -24.27 -28.20
CA GLY A 43 -5.47 -23.23 -27.57
C GLY A 43 -5.27 -22.94 -26.09
N SER A 44 -4.63 -23.80 -25.29
CA SER A 44 -4.41 -23.56 -23.86
C SER A 44 -3.30 -24.43 -23.28
N PHE A 45 -2.70 -23.98 -22.19
CA PHE A 45 -1.76 -24.77 -21.39
C PHE A 45 -2.47 -25.47 -20.25
N SER A 46 -2.07 -26.69 -19.92
CA SER A 46 -2.69 -27.52 -18.87
C SER A 46 -2.08 -27.30 -17.49
N GLU A 47 -0.92 -26.65 -17.44
CA GLU A 47 -0.19 -26.41 -16.21
C GLU A 47 -0.93 -25.40 -15.32
N LYS A 48 -1.21 -25.83 -14.08
CA LYS A 48 -1.84 -24.97 -13.07
C LYS A 48 -0.81 -24.03 -12.45
N VAL A 49 -1.15 -22.74 -12.41
CA VAL A 49 -0.34 -21.71 -11.76
C VAL A 49 -1.13 -21.13 -10.57
N ALA A 50 -0.53 -21.16 -9.40
CA ALA A 50 -1.08 -20.50 -8.20
C ALA A 50 -0.47 -19.11 -8.03
N ILE A 51 -1.31 -18.11 -7.86
CA ILE A 51 -0.91 -16.74 -7.54
C ILE A 51 -1.37 -16.45 -6.11
N ILE A 52 -0.44 -16.01 -5.26
CA ILE A 52 -0.71 -15.77 -3.85
C ILE A 52 -0.83 -14.26 -3.62
N GLY A 53 -2.07 -13.79 -3.48
CA GLY A 53 -2.42 -12.39 -3.33
C GLY A 53 -3.06 -11.77 -4.58
N ALA A 54 -4.21 -11.14 -4.41
CA ALA A 54 -4.99 -10.45 -5.44
C ALA A 54 -4.75 -8.92 -5.43
N GLY A 55 -3.55 -8.48 -5.08
CA GLY A 55 -3.11 -7.10 -5.27
C GLY A 55 -2.70 -6.82 -6.72
N PRO A 56 -2.24 -5.58 -7.04
CA PRO A 56 -1.86 -5.19 -8.40
C PRO A 56 -0.90 -6.15 -9.09
N ALA A 57 0.11 -6.67 -8.36
CA ALA A 57 1.10 -7.59 -8.90
C ALA A 57 0.47 -8.95 -9.27
N GLY A 58 -0.37 -9.51 -8.40
CA GLY A 58 -1.05 -10.79 -8.66
C GLY A 58 -2.07 -10.69 -9.77
N LEU A 59 -2.87 -9.63 -9.80
CA LEU A 59 -3.84 -9.35 -10.85
C LEU A 59 -3.17 -9.16 -12.21
N SER A 60 -2.05 -8.41 -12.27
CA SER A 60 -1.26 -8.23 -13.49
C SER A 60 -0.68 -9.56 -13.98
N CYS A 61 -0.09 -10.36 -13.08
CA CYS A 61 0.42 -11.68 -13.44
C CYS A 61 -0.68 -12.58 -14.00
N ALA A 62 -1.85 -12.59 -13.36
CA ALA A 62 -2.99 -13.39 -13.82
C ALA A 62 -3.48 -12.95 -15.20
N PHE A 63 -3.57 -11.64 -15.44
CA PHE A 63 -3.94 -11.08 -16.74
C PHE A 63 -3.03 -11.62 -17.87
N TYR A 64 -1.71 -11.46 -17.71
CA TYR A 64 -0.76 -11.88 -18.74
C TYR A 64 -0.69 -13.40 -18.90
N LEU A 65 -0.87 -14.17 -17.83
CA LEU A 65 -0.96 -15.63 -17.93
C LEU A 65 -2.22 -16.08 -18.68
N ALA A 66 -3.37 -15.43 -18.38
CA ALA A 66 -4.63 -15.71 -19.08
C ALA A 66 -4.55 -15.33 -20.57
N GLU A 67 -3.95 -14.17 -20.90
CA GLU A 67 -3.69 -13.75 -22.28
C GLU A 67 -2.86 -14.80 -23.04
N LYS A 68 -1.87 -15.40 -22.38
CA LYS A 68 -1.01 -16.44 -22.94
C LYS A 68 -1.64 -17.83 -22.95
N GLY A 69 -2.87 -18.01 -22.51
CA GLY A 69 -3.62 -19.26 -22.58
C GLY A 69 -3.48 -20.17 -21.36
N TYR A 70 -2.88 -19.71 -20.27
CA TYR A 70 -2.91 -20.41 -18.97
C TYR A 70 -4.24 -20.17 -18.26
N SER A 71 -4.52 -21.01 -17.25
CA SER A 71 -5.66 -20.86 -16.34
C SER A 71 -5.15 -20.65 -14.91
N PRO A 72 -4.66 -19.45 -14.57
CA PRO A 72 -4.15 -19.18 -13.24
C PRO A 72 -5.29 -19.09 -12.22
N VAL A 73 -4.97 -19.46 -10.98
CA VAL A 73 -5.86 -19.30 -9.83
C VAL A 73 -5.19 -18.38 -8.83
N ILE A 74 -5.89 -17.32 -8.43
CA ILE A 74 -5.44 -16.40 -7.39
C ILE A 74 -6.04 -16.83 -6.04
N PHE A 75 -5.21 -16.91 -5.01
CA PHE A 75 -5.60 -17.12 -3.61
C PHE A 75 -5.43 -15.79 -2.86
N GLU A 76 -6.51 -15.26 -2.33
CA GLU A 76 -6.54 -13.98 -1.63
C GLU A 76 -7.05 -14.18 -0.20
N LYS A 77 -6.30 -13.71 0.79
CA LYS A 77 -6.68 -13.84 2.20
C LYS A 77 -7.87 -12.96 2.62
N ASN A 78 -8.03 -11.82 1.97
CA ASN A 78 -9.13 -10.91 2.26
C ASN A 78 -10.42 -11.36 1.55
N GLU A 79 -11.55 -10.85 1.99
CA GLU A 79 -12.87 -11.14 1.41
C GLU A 79 -13.03 -10.61 -0.02
N LYS A 80 -12.32 -9.54 -0.37
CA LYS A 80 -12.37 -8.91 -1.69
C LYS A 80 -10.98 -8.75 -2.29
N PRO A 81 -10.81 -8.93 -3.61
CA PRO A 81 -9.54 -8.71 -4.29
C PRO A 81 -9.26 -7.20 -4.46
N GLY A 82 -8.01 -6.86 -4.81
CA GLY A 82 -7.56 -5.49 -5.06
C GLY A 82 -6.34 -5.08 -4.24
N GLY A 83 -6.02 -5.78 -3.15
CA GLY A 83 -4.86 -5.49 -2.31
C GLY A 83 -4.85 -4.03 -1.84
N MET A 84 -3.69 -3.33 -1.96
CA MET A 84 -3.57 -1.94 -1.51
C MET A 84 -4.43 -0.95 -2.32
N LEU A 85 -4.85 -1.28 -3.55
CA LEU A 85 -5.81 -0.44 -4.29
C LEU A 85 -7.14 -0.32 -3.52
N ARG A 86 -7.56 -1.41 -2.87
CA ARG A 86 -8.80 -1.46 -2.10
C ARG A 86 -8.61 -1.08 -0.64
N TYR A 87 -7.57 -1.64 0.01
CA TYR A 87 -7.41 -1.58 1.46
C TYR A 87 -6.42 -0.50 1.93
N GLY A 88 -5.76 0.20 1.02
CA GLY A 88 -4.78 1.24 1.34
C GLY A 88 -5.08 2.59 0.72
N ILE A 89 -5.51 2.63 -0.55
CA ILE A 89 -5.84 3.89 -1.22
C ILE A 89 -7.25 4.33 -0.82
N PRO A 90 -7.44 5.55 -0.30
CA PRO A 90 -8.75 6.07 0.07
C PRO A 90 -9.72 6.15 -1.11
N SER A 91 -11.04 5.98 -0.85
CA SER A 91 -12.07 5.98 -1.89
C SER A 91 -12.19 7.31 -2.63
N PHE A 92 -11.87 8.43 -1.98
CA PHE A 92 -11.85 9.74 -2.65
C PHE A 92 -10.72 9.92 -3.68
N LYS A 93 -9.72 9.03 -3.68
CA LYS A 93 -8.67 8.95 -4.71
C LYS A 93 -8.91 7.85 -5.74
N LEU A 94 -9.45 6.72 -5.31
CA LEU A 94 -9.72 5.57 -6.17
C LEU A 94 -11.02 4.88 -5.73
N GLU A 95 -12.05 5.06 -6.50
CA GLU A 95 -13.38 4.49 -6.28
C GLU A 95 -13.32 2.96 -6.34
N LYS A 96 -14.04 2.30 -5.42
CA LYS A 96 -13.93 0.83 -5.25
C LYS A 96 -14.65 0.05 -6.33
N ASP A 97 -15.69 0.60 -6.91
CA ASP A 97 -16.44 0.05 -8.06
C ASP A 97 -15.58 0.01 -9.33
N VAL A 98 -14.72 1.01 -9.55
CA VAL A 98 -13.73 1.00 -10.65
C VAL A 98 -12.78 -0.18 -10.50
N ILE A 99 -12.31 -0.47 -9.26
CA ILE A 99 -11.44 -1.62 -9.00
C ILE A 99 -12.19 -2.92 -9.30
N ASP A 100 -13.44 -3.04 -8.89
CA ASP A 100 -14.25 -4.23 -9.14
C ASP A 100 -14.47 -4.45 -10.63
N ALA A 101 -14.80 -3.40 -11.37
CA ALA A 101 -14.99 -3.45 -12.81
C ALA A 101 -13.73 -3.89 -13.57
N GLU A 102 -12.54 -3.41 -13.17
CA GLU A 102 -11.27 -3.84 -13.76
C GLU A 102 -10.96 -5.32 -13.44
N ILE A 103 -11.24 -5.76 -12.23
CA ILE A 103 -11.05 -7.15 -11.83
C ILE A 103 -12.00 -8.09 -12.57
N ASP A 104 -13.22 -7.64 -12.86
CA ASP A 104 -14.19 -8.44 -13.60
C ASP A 104 -13.75 -8.73 -15.05
N ILE A 105 -12.98 -7.83 -15.68
CA ILE A 105 -12.33 -8.13 -16.97
C ILE A 105 -11.37 -9.31 -16.81
N ILE A 106 -10.56 -9.32 -15.76
CA ILE A 106 -9.60 -10.40 -15.50
C ILE A 106 -10.33 -11.73 -15.26
N LYS A 107 -11.43 -11.73 -14.50
CA LYS A 107 -12.28 -12.90 -14.31
C LYS A 107 -12.89 -13.37 -15.63
N ALA A 108 -13.38 -12.43 -16.47
CA ALA A 108 -13.95 -12.74 -17.78
C ALA A 108 -12.92 -13.37 -18.75
N MET A 109 -11.63 -13.15 -18.55
CA MET A 109 -10.55 -13.83 -19.26
C MET A 109 -10.35 -15.30 -18.81
N GLY A 110 -11.08 -15.76 -17.79
CA GLY A 110 -11.02 -17.12 -17.25
C GLY A 110 -10.11 -17.28 -16.03
N VAL A 111 -9.75 -16.20 -15.36
CA VAL A 111 -9.00 -16.25 -14.09
C VAL A 111 -9.96 -16.54 -12.93
N GLU A 112 -9.67 -17.58 -12.15
CA GLU A 112 -10.36 -17.87 -10.90
C GLU A 112 -9.71 -17.10 -9.74
N ILE A 113 -10.52 -16.42 -8.93
CA ILE A 113 -10.06 -15.71 -7.71
C ILE A 113 -10.77 -16.32 -6.50
N LYS A 114 -10.00 -16.92 -5.60
CA LYS A 114 -10.49 -17.53 -4.35
C LYS A 114 -10.16 -16.58 -3.19
N CYS A 115 -11.15 -15.82 -2.76
CA CYS A 115 -11.04 -14.93 -1.61
C CYS A 115 -11.30 -15.65 -0.29
N GLY A 116 -10.83 -15.08 0.83
CA GLY A 116 -10.95 -15.66 2.17
C GLY A 116 -10.05 -16.87 2.40
N ILE A 117 -9.01 -17.06 1.59
CA ILE A 117 -8.06 -18.17 1.72
C ILE A 117 -6.64 -17.62 1.94
N GLU A 118 -6.12 -17.81 3.14
CA GLU A 118 -4.75 -17.45 3.50
C GLU A 118 -3.81 -18.65 3.28
N VAL A 119 -2.98 -18.56 2.23
CA VAL A 119 -1.96 -19.58 1.97
C VAL A 119 -0.89 -19.53 3.06
N GLY A 120 -0.57 -20.69 3.62
CA GLY A 120 0.26 -20.85 4.82
C GLY A 120 -0.56 -21.14 6.08
N LYS A 121 -1.85 -20.80 6.08
CA LYS A 121 -2.76 -21.04 7.21
C LYS A 121 -3.90 -21.99 6.82
N ASP A 122 -4.71 -21.62 5.83
CA ASP A 122 -5.89 -22.41 5.40
C ASP A 122 -5.50 -23.49 4.40
N VAL A 123 -4.46 -23.25 3.61
CA VAL A 123 -3.84 -24.20 2.67
C VAL A 123 -2.34 -23.92 2.57
N THR A 124 -1.53 -24.95 2.55
CA THR A 124 -0.08 -24.84 2.43
C THR A 124 0.37 -24.87 0.96
N LEU A 125 1.61 -24.43 0.67
CA LEU A 125 2.20 -24.56 -0.65
C LEU A 125 2.34 -26.03 -1.09
N ASP A 126 2.61 -26.95 -0.15
CA ASP A 126 2.73 -28.39 -0.45
C ASP A 126 1.38 -29.02 -0.77
N GLU A 127 0.31 -28.65 -0.10
CA GLU A 127 -1.05 -29.08 -0.45
C GLU A 127 -1.46 -28.54 -1.83
N LEU A 128 -1.11 -27.31 -2.17
CA LEU A 128 -1.34 -26.78 -3.51
C LEU A 128 -0.53 -27.57 -4.58
N ARG A 129 0.72 -27.94 -4.27
CA ARG A 129 1.51 -28.84 -5.16
C ARG A 129 0.81 -30.18 -5.34
N ALA A 130 0.28 -30.77 -4.26
CA ALA A 130 -0.46 -32.04 -4.33
C ALA A 130 -1.75 -31.90 -5.16
N GLN A 131 -2.38 -30.72 -5.19
CA GLN A 131 -3.52 -30.38 -6.06
C GLN A 131 -3.13 -30.15 -7.53
N GLY A 132 -1.84 -30.28 -7.87
CA GLY A 132 -1.31 -30.20 -9.21
C GLY A 132 -0.84 -28.82 -9.67
N TYR A 133 -0.74 -27.83 -8.78
CA TYR A 133 -0.10 -26.55 -9.10
C TYR A 133 1.40 -26.74 -9.33
N LYS A 134 1.91 -26.27 -10.47
CA LYS A 134 3.29 -26.46 -10.92
C LYS A 134 4.17 -25.24 -10.71
N ALA A 135 3.56 -24.05 -10.69
CA ALA A 135 4.24 -22.78 -10.46
C ALA A 135 3.49 -21.94 -9.44
N PHE A 136 4.24 -21.11 -8.73
CA PHE A 136 3.73 -20.24 -7.68
C PHE A 136 4.26 -18.82 -7.88
N TYR A 137 3.37 -17.86 -7.94
CA TYR A 137 3.71 -16.43 -7.97
C TYR A 137 3.30 -15.78 -6.66
N ILE A 138 4.28 -15.37 -5.86
CA ILE A 138 4.05 -14.75 -4.55
C ILE A 138 3.90 -13.24 -4.72
N ALA A 139 2.71 -12.71 -4.46
CA ALA A 139 2.31 -11.32 -4.66
C ALA A 139 1.63 -10.73 -3.42
N ILE A 140 2.11 -11.08 -2.23
CA ILE A 140 1.48 -10.73 -0.93
C ILE A 140 1.65 -9.25 -0.54
N GLY A 141 2.52 -8.51 -1.21
CA GLY A 141 2.77 -7.08 -0.94
C GLY A 141 3.43 -6.82 0.41
N CYS A 142 3.38 -5.55 0.85
CA CYS A 142 3.87 -5.09 2.14
C CYS A 142 2.67 -4.52 2.92
N GLN A 143 1.99 -5.36 3.68
CA GLN A 143 0.72 -5.01 4.35
C GLN A 143 0.84 -4.89 5.87
N ASP A 144 2.06 -4.85 6.40
CA ASP A 144 2.35 -4.64 7.81
C ASP A 144 2.92 -3.24 8.01
N GLY A 145 2.27 -2.43 8.85
CA GLY A 145 2.74 -1.09 9.17
C GLY A 145 3.94 -1.15 10.10
N ARG A 146 4.98 -0.36 9.82
CA ARG A 146 6.14 -0.29 10.72
C ARG A 146 5.81 0.47 11.98
N LYS A 147 6.29 -0.06 13.11
CA LYS A 147 6.33 0.62 14.39
C LYS A 147 7.61 1.46 14.52
N ALA A 148 7.54 2.52 15.32
CA ALA A 148 8.67 3.42 15.55
C ALA A 148 9.68 2.84 16.58
N GLY A 149 9.25 1.90 17.42
CA GLY A 149 10.05 1.36 18.51
C GLY A 149 10.21 2.34 19.66
N ILE A 150 9.20 3.20 19.89
CA ILE A 150 9.20 4.21 20.93
C ILE A 150 8.26 3.86 22.07
N PRO A 151 8.50 4.36 23.30
CA PRO A 151 7.58 4.18 24.41
C PRO A 151 6.16 4.67 24.07
N GLY A 152 5.14 3.93 24.54
CA GLY A 152 3.73 4.30 24.42
C GLY A 152 3.07 3.95 23.08
N GLU A 153 3.77 3.34 22.12
CA GLU A 153 3.19 3.04 20.80
C GLU A 153 2.16 1.90 20.80
N ASP A 154 1.98 1.19 21.91
CA ASP A 154 0.92 0.20 22.08
C ASP A 154 -0.32 0.75 22.81
N ALA A 155 -0.37 2.06 23.09
CA ALA A 155 -1.51 2.70 23.74
C ALA A 155 -2.75 2.72 22.83
N GLU A 156 -3.93 2.68 23.45
CA GLU A 156 -5.20 2.87 22.75
C GLU A 156 -5.23 4.27 22.10
N GLY A 157 -5.50 4.32 20.81
CA GLY A 157 -5.46 5.55 20.01
C GLY A 157 -4.26 5.62 19.08
N VAL A 158 -3.30 4.68 19.17
CA VAL A 158 -2.21 4.53 18.22
C VAL A 158 -2.58 3.49 17.17
N MET A 159 -2.39 3.82 15.89
CA MET A 159 -2.55 2.88 14.78
C MET A 159 -1.43 3.07 13.76
N THR A 160 -1.09 2.01 13.03
CA THR A 160 -0.28 2.17 11.82
C THR A 160 -1.13 2.75 10.69
N ALA A 161 -0.48 3.41 9.72
CA ALA A 161 -1.15 3.92 8.53
C ALA A 161 -1.96 2.84 7.80
N VAL A 162 -1.37 1.65 7.67
CA VAL A 162 -2.00 0.52 6.97
C VAL A 162 -3.26 0.05 7.69
N ASP A 163 -3.20 -0.09 9.02
CA ASP A 163 -4.36 -0.52 9.81
C ASP A 163 -5.47 0.51 9.78
N PHE A 164 -5.13 1.80 9.91
CA PHE A 164 -6.10 2.88 9.85
C PHE A 164 -6.81 2.94 8.49
N LEU A 165 -6.03 3.01 7.39
CA LEU A 165 -6.61 3.09 6.04
C LEU A 165 -7.42 1.84 5.69
N ARG A 166 -7.00 0.67 6.16
CA ARG A 166 -7.78 -0.58 6.01
C ARG A 166 -9.09 -0.52 6.77
N THR A 167 -9.08 -0.02 8.00
CA THR A 167 -10.29 0.12 8.84
C THR A 167 -11.28 1.04 8.17
N VAL A 168 -10.85 2.22 7.72
CA VAL A 168 -11.73 3.17 7.00
C VAL A 168 -12.15 2.62 5.64
N GLY A 169 -11.26 1.92 4.92
CA GLY A 169 -11.61 1.28 3.64
C GLY A 169 -12.62 0.13 3.76
N ALA A 170 -12.76 -0.46 4.94
CA ALA A 170 -13.80 -1.46 5.25
C ALA A 170 -15.11 -0.81 5.73
N ASP A 171 -15.01 0.29 6.47
CA ASP A 171 -16.14 1.05 6.98
C ASP A 171 -15.85 2.56 6.89
N GLU A 172 -16.36 3.20 5.85
CA GLU A 172 -16.17 4.64 5.60
C GLU A 172 -16.87 5.53 6.65
N SER A 173 -17.71 4.96 7.52
CA SER A 173 -18.34 5.65 8.64
C SER A 173 -17.48 5.64 9.91
N TYR A 174 -16.29 5.02 9.88
CA TYR A 174 -15.38 4.94 11.03
C TYR A 174 -15.03 6.34 11.56
N PRO A 175 -15.38 6.67 12.82
CA PRO A 175 -15.17 8.02 13.32
C PRO A 175 -13.74 8.20 13.85
N VAL A 176 -13.12 9.31 13.50
CA VAL A 176 -11.92 9.83 14.17
C VAL A 176 -12.34 11.00 15.05
N THR A 177 -12.24 10.82 16.35
CA THR A 177 -12.62 11.85 17.33
C THR A 177 -11.39 12.47 17.96
N GLY A 178 -11.47 13.78 18.28
CA GLY A 178 -10.40 14.53 18.92
C GLY A 178 -9.29 14.93 17.95
N LYS A 179 -8.12 15.25 18.50
CA LYS A 179 -6.95 15.73 17.76
C LYS A 179 -6.11 14.55 17.27
N ALA A 180 -5.79 14.53 16.00
CA ALA A 180 -5.00 13.49 15.38
C ALA A 180 -3.60 13.99 14.99
N VAL A 181 -2.60 13.17 15.25
CA VAL A 181 -1.22 13.40 14.82
C VAL A 181 -0.79 12.27 13.87
N VAL A 182 -0.26 12.65 12.70
CA VAL A 182 0.30 11.72 11.72
C VAL A 182 1.82 11.86 11.72
N VAL A 183 2.52 10.75 11.93
CA VAL A 183 3.99 10.70 11.91
C VAL A 183 4.45 10.13 10.57
N GLY A 184 5.06 10.97 9.75
CA GLY A 184 5.58 10.61 8.42
C GLY A 184 5.40 11.73 7.39
N GLY A 185 6.18 11.71 6.31
CA GLY A 185 6.22 12.77 5.29
C GLY A 185 5.98 12.30 3.85
N GLY A 186 5.59 11.03 3.64
CA GLY A 186 5.29 10.49 2.32
C GLY A 186 3.82 10.57 1.92
N ASN A 187 3.49 10.21 0.67
CA ASN A 187 2.11 10.24 0.15
C ASN A 187 1.14 9.43 1.01
N VAL A 188 1.57 8.31 1.60
CA VAL A 188 0.71 7.53 2.52
C VAL A 188 0.37 8.32 3.78
N ALA A 189 1.30 9.16 4.29
CA ALA A 189 1.01 10.03 5.44
C ALA A 189 -0.01 11.12 5.07
N ILE A 190 0.06 11.65 3.87
CA ILE A 190 -0.94 12.56 3.31
C ILE A 190 -2.32 11.87 3.23
N ASP A 191 -2.37 10.65 2.70
CA ASP A 191 -3.62 9.86 2.63
C ASP A 191 -4.23 9.64 4.01
N VAL A 192 -3.40 9.30 5.01
CA VAL A 192 -3.84 9.13 6.40
C VAL A 192 -4.37 10.44 6.98
N ALA A 193 -3.67 11.54 6.78
CA ALA A 193 -4.06 12.84 7.33
C ALA A 193 -5.39 13.32 6.75
N ARG A 194 -5.52 13.29 5.43
CA ARG A 194 -6.77 13.66 4.74
C ARG A 194 -7.93 12.73 5.10
N THR A 195 -7.66 11.43 5.24
CA THR A 195 -8.67 10.46 5.68
C THR A 195 -9.11 10.77 7.11
N ALA A 196 -8.18 11.04 8.04
CA ALA A 196 -8.51 11.38 9.42
C ALA A 196 -9.35 12.66 9.51
N GLN A 197 -9.02 13.70 8.72
CA GLN A 197 -9.79 14.93 8.62
C GLN A 197 -11.23 14.65 8.14
N ARG A 198 -11.37 13.87 7.07
CA ARG A 198 -12.67 13.48 6.50
C ARG A 198 -13.49 12.57 7.41
N CYS A 199 -12.85 11.78 8.27
CA CYS A 199 -13.50 10.95 9.28
C CYS A 199 -13.92 11.72 10.54
N GLY A 200 -13.74 13.05 10.58
CA GLY A 200 -14.25 13.92 11.63
C GLY A 200 -13.28 14.27 12.75
N ALA A 201 -11.96 14.14 12.53
CA ALA A 201 -10.96 14.65 13.47
C ALA A 201 -11.17 16.16 13.72
N GLU A 202 -11.03 16.60 14.97
CA GLU A 202 -11.13 18.02 15.35
C GLU A 202 -10.00 18.85 14.71
N SER A 203 -8.82 18.27 14.62
CA SER A 203 -7.68 18.82 13.90
C SER A 203 -6.70 17.71 13.55
N VAL A 204 -5.97 17.89 12.44
CA VAL A 204 -4.92 16.95 12.01
C VAL A 204 -3.60 17.68 11.82
N ALA A 205 -2.55 17.19 12.48
CA ALA A 205 -1.19 17.68 12.33
C ALA A 205 -0.25 16.57 11.87
N MET A 206 0.51 16.84 10.82
CA MET A 206 1.55 15.94 10.32
C MET A 206 2.92 16.38 10.83
N PHE A 207 3.76 15.41 11.20
CA PHE A 207 5.15 15.62 11.60
C PHE A 207 6.06 14.68 10.80
N CYS A 208 7.11 15.23 10.18
CA CYS A 208 8.07 14.46 9.42
C CYS A 208 9.53 14.84 9.73
N LEU A 209 10.44 13.93 9.42
CA LEU A 209 11.88 14.11 9.64
C LEU A 209 12.48 15.14 8.68
N GLU A 210 12.02 15.10 7.44
CA GLU A 210 12.56 15.87 6.34
C GLU A 210 12.21 17.37 6.48
N PRO A 211 13.05 18.27 5.96
CA PRO A 211 12.66 19.66 5.72
C PRO A 211 11.60 19.73 4.61
N ARG A 212 10.83 20.81 4.58
CA ARG A 212 9.66 20.96 3.68
C ARG A 212 9.99 20.73 2.20
N ASP A 213 11.13 21.20 1.74
CA ASP A 213 11.63 21.11 0.37
C ASP A 213 12.14 19.70 -0.01
N LYS A 214 12.20 18.78 0.95
CA LYS A 214 12.67 17.39 0.77
C LYS A 214 11.68 16.35 1.27
N MET A 215 10.45 16.76 1.52
CA MET A 215 9.40 15.80 1.86
C MET A 215 9.23 14.76 0.74
N PRO A 216 9.10 13.47 1.08
CA PRO A 216 8.89 12.42 0.07
C PRO A 216 7.53 12.50 -0.65
N ALA A 217 6.54 13.18 -0.06
CA ALA A 217 5.24 13.40 -0.69
C ALA A 217 5.37 14.35 -1.88
N SER A 218 4.54 14.17 -2.90
CA SER A 218 4.48 15.08 -4.05
C SER A 218 3.90 16.44 -3.64
N GLU A 219 4.32 17.51 -4.33
CA GLU A 219 3.82 18.87 -4.07
C GLU A 219 2.30 18.98 -4.25
N GLU A 220 1.73 18.26 -5.22
CA GLU A 220 0.29 18.15 -5.44
C GLU A 220 -0.43 17.62 -4.19
N GLU A 221 0.04 16.47 -3.65
CA GLU A 221 -0.54 15.85 -2.46
C GLU A 221 -0.42 16.74 -1.22
N ILE A 222 0.71 17.43 -1.07
CA ILE A 222 0.93 18.36 0.03
C ILE A 222 -0.03 19.55 -0.08
N ALA A 223 -0.21 20.12 -1.28
CA ALA A 223 -1.13 21.22 -1.51
C ALA A 223 -2.57 20.81 -1.16
N GLU A 224 -3.02 19.64 -1.61
CA GLU A 224 -4.34 19.12 -1.29
C GLU A 224 -4.56 18.90 0.22
N ALA A 225 -3.53 18.45 0.95
CA ALA A 225 -3.63 18.30 2.41
C ALA A 225 -3.77 19.65 3.13
N LEU A 226 -3.02 20.67 2.67
CA LEU A 226 -3.11 22.03 3.22
C LEU A 226 -4.46 22.67 2.91
N GLU A 227 -5.07 22.41 1.75
CA GLU A 227 -6.42 22.87 1.39
C GLU A 227 -7.52 22.23 2.28
N GLU A 228 -7.23 21.06 2.87
CA GLU A 228 -8.11 20.37 3.82
C GLU A 228 -7.75 20.68 5.29
N ASP A 229 -7.11 21.81 5.58
CA ASP A 229 -6.74 22.29 6.92
C ASP A 229 -5.78 21.36 7.70
N VAL A 230 -5.05 20.46 7.01
CA VAL A 230 -3.99 19.66 7.63
C VAL A 230 -2.76 20.56 7.86
N THR A 231 -2.26 20.61 9.10
CA THR A 231 -1.00 21.30 9.40
C THR A 231 0.20 20.38 9.19
N ILE A 232 1.31 20.90 8.66
CA ILE A 232 2.54 20.13 8.41
C ILE A 232 3.71 20.80 9.10
N ASP A 233 4.37 20.08 10.00
CA ASP A 233 5.54 20.53 10.76
C ASP A 233 6.74 19.62 10.45
N CYS A 234 7.77 20.20 9.86
CA CYS A 234 8.93 19.49 9.32
C CYS A 234 10.12 19.53 10.28
N GLY A 235 11.02 18.53 10.16
CA GLY A 235 12.24 18.45 10.96
C GLY A 235 12.01 17.89 12.37
N TRP A 236 11.04 17.01 12.54
CA TRP A 236 10.72 16.39 13.82
C TRP A 236 10.61 14.88 13.72
N GLY A 237 11.30 14.17 14.63
CA GLY A 237 11.16 12.73 14.81
C GLY A 237 10.42 12.38 16.10
N PRO A 238 9.63 11.30 16.12
CA PRO A 238 8.92 10.90 17.32
C PRO A 238 9.92 10.41 18.40
N LYS A 239 9.67 10.75 19.66
CA LYS A 239 10.47 10.35 20.81
C LYS A 239 9.73 9.39 21.72
N GLU A 240 8.51 9.74 22.10
CA GLU A 240 7.62 8.92 22.93
C GLU A 240 6.16 9.35 22.74
N ILE A 241 5.24 8.43 22.95
CA ILE A 241 3.81 8.69 22.99
C ILE A 241 3.37 8.72 24.46
N LEU A 242 2.71 9.80 24.85
CA LEU A 242 2.20 9.98 26.19
C LEU A 242 0.84 9.30 26.31
N ALA A 243 0.64 8.53 27.38
CA ALA A 243 -0.62 7.85 27.61
C ALA A 243 -1.01 7.94 29.09
N GLU A 244 -2.30 8.16 29.34
CA GLU A 244 -2.90 8.07 30.66
C GLU A 244 -3.97 6.98 30.66
N ASN A 245 -3.93 6.10 31.66
CA ASN A 245 -4.84 4.94 31.74
C ASN A 245 -4.85 4.08 30.46
N GLY A 246 -3.71 3.97 29.78
CA GLY A 246 -3.55 3.18 28.56
C GLY A 246 -4.04 3.86 27.27
N ARG A 247 -4.51 5.12 27.33
CA ARG A 247 -5.02 5.90 26.18
C ARG A 247 -4.10 7.07 25.88
N VAL A 248 -3.89 7.35 24.60
CA VAL A 248 -3.07 8.48 24.11
C VAL A 248 -3.59 9.81 24.67
N THR A 249 -2.66 10.64 25.15
CA THR A 249 -2.91 12.04 25.57
C THR A 249 -1.98 13.03 24.86
N GLY A 250 -0.96 12.54 24.16
CA GLY A 250 -0.03 13.35 23.40
C GLY A 250 1.13 12.55 22.82
N ILE A 251 1.99 13.26 22.13
CA ILE A 251 3.25 12.73 21.57
C ILE A 251 4.36 13.75 21.77
N VAL A 252 5.55 13.27 22.13
CA VAL A 252 6.76 14.07 22.23
C VAL A 252 7.61 13.83 21.00
N PHE A 253 8.03 14.89 20.36
CA PHE A 253 8.97 14.91 19.26
C PHE A 253 10.33 15.45 19.69
N LYS A 254 11.37 15.10 18.94
CA LYS A 254 12.72 15.64 19.02
C LYS A 254 13.14 16.21 17.67
N ARG A 255 13.95 17.28 17.70
CA ARG A 255 14.41 17.95 16.48
C ARG A 255 15.26 17.00 15.64
N CYS A 256 14.89 16.79 14.38
CA CYS A 256 15.73 16.12 13.41
C CYS A 256 16.68 17.13 12.77
N VAL A 257 17.99 16.99 13.03
CA VAL A 257 19.04 17.89 12.50
C VAL A 257 19.57 17.41 11.16
N SER A 258 19.49 16.13 10.87
CA SER A 258 19.82 15.54 9.56
C SER A 258 19.07 14.23 9.38
N VAL A 259 18.58 13.98 8.18
CA VAL A 259 17.88 12.72 7.81
C VAL A 259 18.86 11.71 7.20
N TRP A 260 19.92 12.21 6.52
CA TRP A 260 20.88 11.38 5.80
C TRP A 260 22.29 11.58 6.33
N ASP A 261 23.08 10.52 6.28
CA ASP A 261 24.51 10.58 6.56
C ASP A 261 25.30 11.23 5.38
N LYS A 262 26.63 11.26 5.53
CA LYS A 262 27.54 11.82 4.53
C LYS A 262 27.54 11.07 3.19
N ASP A 263 27.12 9.81 3.21
CA ASP A 263 27.04 8.93 2.05
C ASP A 263 25.63 8.92 1.41
N GLY A 264 24.71 9.77 1.92
CA GLY A 264 23.33 9.87 1.45
C GLY A 264 22.45 8.68 1.87
N LYS A 265 22.84 7.91 2.89
CA LYS A 265 22.04 6.84 3.44
C LYS A 265 21.13 7.38 4.54
N PHE A 266 19.93 6.81 4.65
CA PHE A 266 18.99 7.15 5.71
C PHE A 266 19.58 6.80 7.08
N ALA A 267 19.92 7.83 7.85
CA ALA A 267 20.52 7.78 9.18
C ALA A 267 20.18 9.05 9.97
N PRO A 268 18.93 9.19 10.44
CA PRO A 268 18.48 10.41 11.07
C PRO A 268 19.26 10.71 12.37
N ALA A 269 19.74 11.95 12.49
CA ALA A 269 20.39 12.48 13.67
C ALA A 269 19.47 13.48 14.36
N TYR A 270 19.48 13.47 15.70
CA TYR A 270 18.56 14.27 16.50
C TYR A 270 19.28 15.14 17.54
N ASP A 271 18.69 16.31 17.84
CA ASP A 271 18.97 17.03 19.05
C ASP A 271 17.96 16.57 20.14
N GLU A 272 18.48 15.83 21.12
CA GLU A 272 17.66 15.28 22.20
C GLU A 272 17.17 16.35 23.19
N ASN A 273 17.75 17.56 23.18
CA ASN A 273 17.39 18.67 24.05
C ASN A 273 16.31 19.58 23.42
N ASP A 274 16.22 19.62 22.09
CA ASP A 274 15.16 20.36 21.38
C ASP A 274 13.95 19.44 21.18
N THR A 275 13.00 19.53 22.11
CA THR A 275 11.82 18.68 22.11
C THR A 275 10.53 19.48 22.01
N LYS A 276 9.50 18.88 21.43
CA LYS A 276 8.17 19.48 21.26
C LYS A 276 7.10 18.48 21.68
N THR A 277 6.29 18.85 22.66
CA THR A 277 5.14 18.04 23.09
C THR A 277 3.88 18.53 22.39
N VAL A 278 3.14 17.60 21.79
CA VAL A 278 1.89 17.86 21.05
C VAL A 278 0.76 17.07 21.71
N PRO A 279 -0.23 17.75 22.32
CA PRO A 279 -1.42 17.08 22.84
C PRO A 279 -2.25 16.51 21.70
N CYS A 280 -2.64 15.23 21.80
CA CYS A 280 -3.49 14.57 20.82
C CYS A 280 -4.20 13.35 21.43
N ASP A 281 -5.27 12.92 20.78
CA ASP A 281 -6.08 11.76 21.16
C ASP A 281 -5.80 10.53 20.27
N ARG A 282 -5.22 10.77 19.09
CA ARG A 282 -4.89 9.74 18.10
C ARG A 282 -3.51 9.97 17.52
N VAL A 283 -2.76 8.89 17.33
CA VAL A 283 -1.46 8.90 16.63
C VAL A 283 -1.47 7.86 15.52
N PHE A 284 -1.17 8.30 14.31
CA PHE A 284 -1.05 7.44 13.13
C PHE A 284 0.41 7.36 12.68
N LEU A 285 1.00 6.16 12.75
CA LEU A 285 2.39 5.92 12.36
C LEU A 285 2.46 5.58 10.86
N SER A 286 2.96 6.51 10.06
CA SER A 286 3.11 6.37 8.59
C SER A 286 4.59 6.37 8.19
N ILE A 287 5.38 5.49 8.82
CA ILE A 287 6.85 5.43 8.72
C ILE A 287 7.35 4.23 7.90
N GLY A 288 6.52 3.74 7.00
CA GLY A 288 6.84 2.66 6.09
C GLY A 288 6.07 1.38 6.37
N GLN A 289 6.33 0.40 5.54
CA GLN A 289 5.64 -0.88 5.51
C GLN A 289 6.65 -2.03 5.45
N SER A 290 6.22 -3.23 5.83
CA SER A 290 7.01 -4.44 5.78
C SER A 290 6.21 -5.62 5.22
N ILE A 291 6.93 -6.68 4.83
CA ILE A 291 6.34 -7.93 4.35
C ILE A 291 5.95 -8.76 5.56
N LEU A 292 4.70 -9.19 5.62
CA LEU A 292 4.20 -10.14 6.60
C LEU A 292 4.09 -11.53 5.95
N TRP A 293 5.07 -12.38 6.18
CA TRP A 293 5.11 -13.72 5.61
C TRP A 293 4.16 -14.70 6.29
N GLY A 294 3.88 -14.52 7.58
CA GLY A 294 3.14 -15.53 8.35
C GLY A 294 3.77 -16.91 8.20
N ASP A 295 2.93 -17.92 7.99
CA ASP A 295 3.36 -19.29 7.74
C ASP A 295 3.52 -19.66 6.25
N LEU A 296 3.39 -18.68 5.33
CA LEU A 296 3.44 -18.91 3.87
C LEU A 296 4.68 -19.68 3.43
N LEU A 297 5.84 -19.34 3.98
CA LEU A 297 7.12 -19.95 3.59
C LEU A 297 7.49 -21.18 4.41
N LYS A 298 6.66 -21.61 5.36
CA LYS A 298 6.91 -22.78 6.21
C LYS A 298 7.05 -24.04 5.36
N GLY A 299 8.15 -24.75 5.54
CA GLY A 299 8.49 -25.94 4.74
C GLY A 299 9.02 -25.63 3.33
N SER A 300 9.10 -24.36 2.94
CA SER A 300 9.72 -23.96 1.67
C SER A 300 11.25 -23.86 1.78
N LYS A 301 11.93 -23.78 0.62
CA LYS A 301 13.38 -23.50 0.54
C LYS A 301 13.69 -22.02 0.29
N VAL A 302 12.70 -21.15 0.43
CA VAL A 302 12.88 -19.70 0.21
C VAL A 302 13.64 -19.13 1.39
N GLU A 303 14.78 -18.52 1.11
CA GLU A 303 15.60 -17.82 2.10
C GLU A 303 15.18 -16.34 2.15
N LEU A 304 15.21 -15.77 3.37
CA LEU A 304 14.94 -14.35 3.58
C LEU A 304 16.26 -13.61 3.78
N GLY A 305 16.43 -12.53 3.03
CA GLY A 305 17.59 -11.65 3.10
C GLY A 305 17.38 -10.45 4.04
N ARG A 306 18.26 -9.48 3.90
CA ARG A 306 18.17 -8.22 4.65
C ARG A 306 16.84 -7.50 4.36
N GLY A 307 16.17 -7.00 5.40
CA GLY A 307 14.88 -6.32 5.26
C GLY A 307 13.69 -7.24 5.04
N ASN A 308 13.84 -8.53 5.39
CA ASN A 308 12.76 -9.53 5.30
C ASN A 308 12.25 -9.81 3.88
N GLY A 309 13.02 -9.42 2.84
CA GLY A 309 12.72 -9.77 1.45
C GLY A 309 13.19 -11.18 1.10
N ALA A 310 12.49 -11.86 0.19
CA ALA A 310 12.96 -13.14 -0.33
C ALA A 310 14.27 -12.96 -1.14
N VAL A 311 15.22 -13.87 -0.93
CA VAL A 311 16.43 -13.93 -1.76
C VAL A 311 16.04 -14.47 -3.13
N ALA A 312 16.33 -13.71 -4.17
CA ALA A 312 16.05 -14.06 -5.55
C ALA A 312 17.35 -14.26 -6.34
N ASP A 313 17.36 -15.24 -7.23
CA ASP A 313 18.41 -15.38 -8.22
C ASP A 313 18.18 -14.38 -9.35
N LEU A 314 18.94 -13.30 -9.32
CA LEU A 314 18.83 -12.22 -10.32
C LEU A 314 19.24 -12.64 -11.73
N SER A 315 19.96 -13.76 -11.89
CA SER A 315 20.31 -14.30 -13.21
C SER A 315 19.09 -14.80 -13.98
N LEU A 316 17.99 -15.12 -13.27
CA LEU A 316 16.73 -15.60 -13.86
C LEU A 316 15.80 -14.47 -14.32
N ILE A 317 16.08 -13.22 -13.98
CA ILE A 317 15.21 -12.07 -14.34
C ILE A 317 15.14 -11.86 -15.87
N HIS A 318 16.16 -12.28 -16.62
CA HIS A 318 16.27 -12.04 -18.05
C HIS A 318 15.90 -13.28 -18.92
N ILE A 319 15.43 -14.35 -18.29
CA ILE A 319 14.97 -15.55 -18.99
C ILE A 319 13.48 -15.42 -19.29
#